data_12b323e40a7166d3924c7178cd0bd547
#
_entry.id   12b323e40a7166d3924c7178cd0bd547
#
_cell.length_a   1.000
_cell.length_b   1.000
_cell.length_c   1.000
_cell.angle_alpha   90.00
_cell.angle_beta   90.00
_cell.angle_gamma   90.00
#
_symmetry.space_group_name_H-M   'P 1'
#
loop_
_entity.id
_entity.type
_entity.pdbx_description
1 polymer ?
#
loop_
_entity_poly.entity_id
_entity_poly.type
_entity_poly.pdbx_seq_one_letter_code
_entity_poly.pdbx_strand_id
1 'polypeptide(L)' 'MIDRSRSTPLPALATHRRKNGLTQRQLGELAGVAHTTVQQLESLKRGAYPQTLRKLATALGVAPEELLHGESSQL' A
#
# COMPACT_ATOMS: atom_id res chain seq x y z
N MET A 1 10.16 -10.42 18.56
CA MET A 1 10.76 -9.12 18.39
C MET A 1 10.41 -8.54 17.06
N ILE A 2 10.11 -7.27 17.03
CA ILE A 2 9.72 -6.65 15.79
C ILE A 2 10.91 -6.29 14.98
N ASP A 3 10.89 -6.68 13.72
CA ASP A 3 11.99 -6.39 12.84
C ASP A 3 11.61 -5.20 11.99
N ARG A 4 12.10 -4.02 12.34
CA ARG A 4 11.75 -2.84 11.62
C ARG A 4 12.29 -2.81 10.21
N SER A 5 13.26 -3.63 9.91
CA SER A 5 13.78 -3.66 8.57
C SER A 5 12.79 -4.29 7.61
N ARG A 6 11.71 -4.87 8.11
CA ARG A 6 10.74 -5.46 7.23
C ARG A 6 9.71 -4.48 6.74
N SER A 7 9.71 -3.25 7.22
CA SER A 7 8.78 -2.29 6.69
C SER A 7 9.26 -1.87 5.31
N THR A 8 8.38 -1.85 4.35
CA THR A 8 8.73 -1.63 2.95
C THR A 8 7.92 -0.50 2.37
N PRO A 9 8.54 0.45 1.70
CA PRO A 9 7.79 1.54 1.08
C PRO A 9 6.93 1.02 -0.07
N LEU A 10 5.81 1.65 -0.30
CA LEU A 10 4.87 1.22 -1.32
C LEU A 10 4.67 2.32 -2.35
N PRO A 11 5.64 2.54 -3.23
CA PRO A 11 5.56 3.66 -4.18
C PRO A 11 4.42 3.55 -5.19
N ALA A 12 3.91 2.36 -5.43
CA ALA A 12 2.82 2.19 -6.38
C ALA A 12 1.44 2.17 -5.73
N LEU A 13 1.36 2.38 -4.41
CA LEU A 13 0.10 2.25 -3.71
C LEU A 13 -0.95 3.25 -4.23
N ALA A 14 -0.59 4.52 -4.35
CA ALA A 14 -1.53 5.53 -4.80
C ALA A 14 -2.00 5.25 -6.23
N THR A 15 -1.10 4.77 -7.08
CA THR A 15 -1.44 4.46 -8.45
C THR A 15 -2.51 3.37 -8.52
N HIS A 16 -2.31 2.29 -7.79
CA HIS A 16 -3.29 1.21 -7.79
C HIS A 16 -4.59 1.63 -7.13
N ARG A 17 -4.51 2.45 -6.10
CA ARG A 17 -5.71 2.97 -5.45
C ARG A 17 -6.54 3.78 -6.45
N ARG A 18 -5.89 4.67 -7.19
CA ARG A 18 -6.60 5.52 -8.14
C ARG A 18 -7.17 4.70 -9.29
N LYS A 19 -6.46 3.67 -9.72
CA LYS A 19 -6.97 2.82 -10.78
C LYS A 19 -8.25 2.14 -10.36
N ASN A 20 -8.44 1.91 -9.08
CA ASN A 20 -9.65 1.29 -8.59
C ASN A 20 -10.71 2.31 -8.19
N GLY A 21 -10.46 3.58 -8.42
CA GLY A 21 -11.43 4.62 -8.12
C GLY A 21 -11.69 4.84 -6.65
N LEU A 22 -10.70 4.56 -5.81
CA LEU A 22 -10.87 4.64 -4.37
C LEU A 22 -10.21 5.87 -3.78
N THR A 23 -10.83 6.45 -2.76
CA THR A 23 -10.17 7.47 -1.96
C THR A 23 -9.28 6.78 -0.94
N GLN A 24 -8.40 7.52 -0.30
CA GLN A 24 -7.56 6.95 0.76
C GLN A 24 -8.41 6.37 1.88
N ARG A 25 -9.49 7.02 2.22
CA ARG A 25 -10.37 6.54 3.26
C ARG A 25 -11.06 5.25 2.82
N GLN A 26 -11.53 5.19 1.58
CA GLN A 26 -12.19 3.99 1.10
C GLN A 26 -11.24 2.81 1.06
N LEU A 27 -10.01 3.03 0.65
CA LEU A 27 -9.03 1.96 0.64
C LEU A 27 -8.77 1.47 2.06
N GLY A 28 -8.66 2.40 3.01
CA GLY A 28 -8.44 2.02 4.40
C GLY A 28 -9.58 1.16 4.92
N GLU A 29 -10.81 1.51 4.57
CA GLU A 29 -11.96 0.75 5.01
C GLU A 29 -11.97 -0.64 4.40
N LEU A 30 -11.66 -0.74 3.13
CA LEU A 30 -11.65 -2.03 2.47
C LEU A 30 -10.53 -2.93 2.99
N ALA A 31 -9.39 -2.36 3.29
CA ALA A 31 -8.25 -3.14 3.72
C ALA A 31 -8.21 -3.35 5.24
N GLY A 32 -9.05 -2.66 5.98
CA GLY A 32 -8.99 -2.73 7.43
C GLY A 32 -7.77 -2.02 7.99
N VAL A 33 -7.39 -0.90 7.37
CA VAL A 33 -6.21 -0.15 7.74
C VAL A 33 -6.64 1.29 7.99
N ALA A 34 -6.07 1.96 8.96
CA ALA A 34 -6.42 3.34 9.26
C ALA A 34 -6.12 4.22 8.06
N HIS A 35 -7.00 5.17 7.80
CA HIS A 35 -6.83 6.07 6.67
C HIS A 35 -5.55 6.89 6.79
N THR A 36 -5.14 7.25 7.99
CA THR A 36 -3.89 7.97 8.17
C THR A 36 -2.69 7.09 7.82
N THR A 37 -2.81 5.79 8.03
CA THR A 37 -1.75 4.87 7.63
C THR A 37 -1.64 4.84 6.10
N VAL A 38 -2.78 4.80 5.39
CA VAL A 38 -2.75 4.83 3.93
C VAL A 38 -2.09 6.12 3.46
N GLN A 39 -2.44 7.24 4.08
CA GLN A 39 -1.88 8.51 3.72
C GLN A 39 -0.37 8.54 3.91
N GLN A 40 0.12 8.03 5.01
CA GLN A 40 1.55 8.02 5.28
C GLN A 40 2.30 7.07 4.35
N LEU A 41 1.67 5.95 3.98
CA LEU A 41 2.30 5.02 3.07
C LEU A 41 2.40 5.63 1.67
N GLU A 42 1.38 6.37 1.24
CA GLU A 42 1.42 6.98 -0.08
C GLU A 42 2.43 8.13 -0.14
N SER A 43 2.62 8.83 0.96
CA SER A 43 3.58 9.91 0.98
C SER A 43 4.98 9.42 1.29
N LEU A 44 5.14 8.12 1.42
CA LEU A 44 6.42 7.47 1.71
C LEU A 44 7.05 7.92 3.03
N LYS A 45 6.21 8.36 3.96
CA LYS A 45 6.70 8.72 5.28
C LYS A 45 6.91 7.49 6.13
N ARG A 46 6.38 6.37 5.73
CA ARG A 46 6.60 5.12 6.43
C ARG A 46 6.43 3.98 5.46
N GLY A 47 6.96 2.83 5.79
CA GLY A 47 6.77 1.61 5.02
C GLY A 47 5.70 0.75 5.63
N ALA A 48 5.30 -0.28 4.96
CA ALA A 48 4.29 -1.21 5.44
C ALA A 48 4.95 -2.51 5.87
N TYR A 49 4.49 -3.08 6.96
CA TYR A 49 4.90 -4.41 7.35
C TYR A 49 4.15 -5.43 6.50
N PRO A 50 4.65 -6.65 6.41
CA PRO A 50 4.06 -7.65 5.51
C PRO A 50 2.55 -7.84 5.67
N GLN A 51 2.06 -7.78 6.89
CA GLN A 51 0.65 -7.95 7.13
C GLN A 51 -0.16 -6.82 6.52
N THR A 52 0.28 -5.59 6.69
CA THR A 52 -0.39 -4.43 6.12
C THR A 52 -0.30 -4.47 4.60
N LEU A 53 0.85 -4.85 4.08
CA LEU A 53 1.02 -4.96 2.64
C LEU A 53 0.02 -5.94 2.05
N ARG A 54 -0.15 -7.10 2.67
CA ARG A 54 -1.09 -8.08 2.17
C ARG A 54 -2.52 -7.58 2.22
N LYS A 55 -2.89 -6.88 3.27
CA LYS A 55 -4.23 -6.35 3.39
C LYS A 55 -4.53 -5.38 2.28
N LEU A 56 -3.56 -4.52 1.98
CA LEU A 56 -3.75 -3.51 0.93
C LEU A 56 -3.78 -4.17 -0.45
N ALA A 57 -2.92 -5.14 -0.68
CA ALA A 57 -2.88 -5.83 -1.97
C ALA A 57 -4.19 -6.58 -2.22
N THR A 58 -4.71 -7.23 -1.19
CA THR A 58 -5.97 -7.94 -1.31
C THR A 58 -7.11 -6.97 -1.62
N ALA A 59 -7.15 -5.84 -0.94
CA ALA A 59 -8.19 -4.86 -1.16
C ALA A 59 -8.15 -4.30 -2.58
N LEU A 60 -6.96 -4.21 -3.16
CA LEU A 60 -6.79 -3.65 -4.49
C LEU A 60 -6.81 -4.72 -5.58
N GLY A 61 -6.85 -5.99 -5.20
CA GLY A 61 -6.89 -7.08 -6.15
C GLY A 61 -5.61 -7.27 -6.93
N VAL A 62 -4.46 -6.99 -6.31
CA VAL A 62 -3.17 -7.11 -6.97
C VAL A 62 -2.24 -7.96 -6.12
N ALA A 63 -1.17 -8.43 -6.70
CA ALA A 63 -0.16 -9.16 -5.94
C ALA A 63 0.60 -8.16 -5.07
N PRO A 64 1.04 -8.54 -3.88
CA PRO A 64 1.75 -7.62 -3.00
C PRO A 64 2.94 -6.95 -3.66
N GLU A 65 3.69 -7.66 -4.48
CA GLU A 65 4.85 -7.06 -5.09
C GLU A 65 4.49 -5.98 -6.09
N GLU A 66 3.27 -5.93 -6.55
CA GLU A 66 2.89 -4.86 -7.47
C GLU A 66 2.83 -3.52 -6.76
N LEU A 67 2.70 -3.51 -5.44
CA LEU A 67 2.70 -2.27 -4.68
C LEU A 67 4.12 -1.79 -4.39
N LEU A 68 5.09 -2.68 -4.53
CA LEU A 68 6.47 -2.34 -4.22
C LEU A 68 7.19 -1.65 -5.36
N HIS A 69 6.69 -1.76 -6.57
CA HIS A 69 7.38 -1.22 -7.74
C HIS A 69 6.62 -0.02 -8.29
N GLY A 70 7.31 0.99 -8.65
CA GLY A 70 6.69 2.16 -9.26
C GLY A 70 6.30 1.86 -10.69
N GLU A 71 5.70 2.83 -11.34
CA GLU A 71 5.24 2.61 -12.64
C GLU A 71 6.28 2.38 -13.62
N SER A 72 7.45 2.89 -13.39
CA SER A 72 8.51 2.71 -14.34
C SER A 72 8.92 1.29 -14.45
N SER A 73 8.52 0.48 -13.53
CA SER A 73 8.93 -0.88 -13.61
C SER A 73 8.33 -1.58 -14.75
N GLN A 74 7.50 -0.94 -15.44
CA GLN A 74 6.92 -1.57 -16.40
C GLN A 74 7.66 -1.74 -17.58
N LEU A 75 8.57 -1.23 -17.89
CA LEU A 75 9.31 -1.42 -18.96
C LEU A 75 9.54 -2.48 -19.48
#